data_bb1ebfaff2138e0efa52af8e6b2e42ea
#
_entry.id   bb1ebfaff2138e0efa52af8e6b2e42ea
#
_cell.length_a   1.000
_cell.length_b   1.000
_cell.length_c   1.000
_cell.angle_alpha   90.00
_cell.angle_beta   90.00
_cell.angle_gamma   90.00
#
_symmetry.space_group_name_H-M   'P 1'
#
loop_
_entity.id
_entity.type
_entity.pdbx_description
1 polymer ?
#
loop_
_entity_poly.entity_id
_entity_poly.type
_entity_poly.pdbx_seq_one_letter_code
_entity_poly.pdbx_strand_id
1 'polypeptide(L)'
;MTETYRPDIVLFVNGIPLCVIECKRPDVKDSIEQAISQHLRNQKADGIRSLYLYSTLLLAINRQEGSYATTATPEKFWARWREQFADREEEARYRQERERVVNEPLLDDKLFGERFGYVRRNFEELYKQPVTPSVQDEYLYNLCRPERLLQLMYGFTLYADGIK
;
A
#
# COMPACT_ATOMS: atom_id res chain seq x y z
N MET A 1 10.44 27.37 -10.02
CA MET A 1 10.93 26.09 -9.50
C MET A 1 9.94 25.03 -9.95
N THR A 2 10.40 24.00 -10.63
CA THR A 2 9.56 22.84 -10.97
C THR A 2 9.35 22.04 -9.69
N GLU A 3 8.11 21.95 -9.22
CA GLU A 3 7.75 21.14 -8.07
C GLU A 3 7.96 19.65 -8.42
N THR A 4 8.71 18.93 -7.60
CA THR A 4 8.98 17.51 -7.83
C THR A 4 7.98 16.68 -7.04
N TYR A 5 7.12 15.94 -7.72
CA TYR A 5 6.18 15.03 -7.11
C TYR A 5 6.81 13.63 -7.06
N ARG A 6 6.81 13.01 -5.88
CA ARG A 6 7.34 11.66 -5.68
C ARG A 6 6.45 10.89 -4.72
N PRO A 7 5.75 9.84 -5.18
CA PRO A 7 5.07 8.89 -4.32
C PRO A 7 6.07 8.14 -3.44
N ASP A 8 5.63 7.69 -2.25
CA ASP A 8 6.49 6.92 -1.37
C ASP A 8 6.75 5.53 -1.94
N ILE A 9 5.69 4.81 -2.36
CA ILE A 9 5.80 3.46 -2.94
C ILE A 9 4.84 3.35 -4.12
N VAL A 10 5.31 2.69 -5.19
CA VAL A 10 4.48 2.32 -6.35
C VAL A 10 4.68 0.84 -6.65
N LEU A 11 3.58 0.10 -6.73
CA LEU A 11 3.61 -1.31 -7.11
C LEU A 11 3.36 -1.45 -8.61
N PHE A 12 4.29 -2.08 -9.29
CA PHE A 12 4.22 -2.34 -10.72
C PHE A 12 3.99 -3.83 -11.00
N VAL A 13 3.12 -4.12 -11.96
CA VAL A 13 2.99 -5.45 -12.55
C VAL A 13 3.22 -5.32 -14.05
N ASN A 14 4.21 -6.02 -14.58
CA ASN A 14 4.62 -5.94 -15.99
C ASN A 14 4.82 -4.48 -16.49
N GLY A 15 5.38 -3.62 -15.64
CA GLY A 15 5.62 -2.22 -15.97
C GLY A 15 4.40 -1.29 -15.85
N ILE A 16 3.23 -1.81 -15.49
CA ILE A 16 2.01 -1.03 -15.27
C ILE A 16 1.90 -0.69 -13.78
N PRO A 17 1.80 0.58 -13.38
CA PRO A 17 1.60 0.97 -11.99
C PRO A 17 0.17 0.64 -11.55
N LEU A 18 0.00 -0.33 -10.66
CA LEU A 18 -1.31 -0.77 -10.20
C LEU A 18 -1.73 -0.17 -8.88
N CYS A 19 -0.77 0.12 -8.00
CA CYS A 19 -1.04 0.68 -6.69
C CYS A 19 -0.05 1.80 -6.38
N VAL A 20 -0.57 2.90 -5.81
CA VAL A 20 0.24 3.98 -5.25
C VAL A 20 -0.02 4.07 -3.75
N ILE A 21 1.04 4.14 -2.97
CA ILE A 21 0.98 4.14 -1.51
C ILE A 21 1.69 5.38 -0.99
N GLU A 22 1.00 6.14 -0.14
CA GLU A 22 1.55 7.24 0.65
C GLU A 22 1.62 6.83 2.11
N CYS A 23 2.82 6.86 2.66
CA CYS A 23 3.11 6.49 4.05
C CYS A 23 3.32 7.73 4.90
N LYS A 24 2.72 7.77 6.07
CA LYS A 24 2.91 8.89 7.01
C LYS A 24 3.38 8.38 8.37
N ARG A 25 4.05 9.25 9.09
CA ARG A 25 4.43 8.96 10.48
C ARG A 25 3.17 9.03 11.36
N PRO A 26 2.98 8.10 12.31
CA PRO A 26 1.78 8.04 13.15
C PRO A 26 1.70 9.16 14.18
N ASP A 27 2.81 9.84 14.48
CA ASP A 27 2.89 10.98 15.41
C ASP A 27 2.52 12.33 14.76
N VAL A 28 2.27 12.33 13.46
CA VAL A 28 1.83 13.53 12.74
C VAL A 28 0.31 13.64 12.85
N LYS A 29 -0.17 14.82 13.25
CA LYS A 29 -1.60 15.10 13.32
C LYS A 29 -2.24 15.00 11.92
N ASP A 30 -3.44 14.41 11.85
CA ASP A 30 -4.23 14.25 10.62
C ASP A 30 -3.39 13.60 9.48
N SER A 31 -2.58 12.61 9.85
CA SER A 31 -1.58 12.03 8.94
C SER A 31 -2.19 11.30 7.74
N ILE A 32 -3.33 10.64 7.92
CA ILE A 32 -4.05 9.96 6.83
C ILE A 32 -4.69 10.98 5.88
N GLU A 33 -5.31 12.03 6.40
CA GLU A 33 -5.86 13.13 5.62
C GLU A 33 -4.77 13.83 4.80
N GLN A 34 -3.57 14.00 5.36
CA GLN A 34 -2.42 14.53 4.62
C GLN A 34 -1.98 13.60 3.48
N ALA A 35 -1.97 12.28 3.71
CA ALA A 35 -1.66 11.30 2.66
C ALA A 35 -2.73 11.33 1.55
N ILE A 36 -4.00 11.38 1.92
CA ILE A 36 -5.12 11.52 0.96
C ILE A 36 -4.99 12.82 0.16
N SER A 37 -4.76 13.95 0.82
CA SER A 37 -4.53 15.23 0.16
C SER A 37 -3.36 15.18 -0.82
N GLN A 38 -2.29 14.46 -0.49
CA GLN A 38 -1.15 14.26 -1.37
C GLN A 38 -1.55 13.45 -2.62
N HIS A 39 -2.30 12.36 -2.47
CA HIS A 39 -2.85 11.61 -3.59
C HIS A 39 -3.72 12.50 -4.50
N LEU A 40 -4.64 13.27 -3.93
CA LEU A 40 -5.53 14.14 -4.68
C LEU A 40 -4.78 15.24 -5.44
N ARG A 41 -3.76 15.83 -4.81
CA ARG A 41 -2.87 16.80 -5.47
C ARG A 41 -2.11 16.17 -6.63
N ASN A 42 -1.50 15.00 -6.42
CA ASN A 42 -0.68 14.31 -7.41
C ASN A 42 -1.46 13.88 -8.66
N GLN A 43 -2.78 13.73 -8.54
CA GLN A 43 -3.68 13.41 -9.67
C GLN A 43 -4.06 14.61 -10.53
N LYS A 44 -3.77 15.85 -10.12
CA LYS A 44 -4.08 17.05 -10.90
C LYS A 44 -3.21 17.15 -12.16
N ALA A 45 -3.60 18.01 -13.07
CA ALA A 45 -2.90 18.17 -14.35
C ALA A 45 -1.45 18.66 -14.21
N ASP A 46 -1.18 19.44 -13.17
CA ASP A 46 0.14 19.94 -12.79
C ASP A 46 0.94 18.98 -11.90
N GLY A 47 0.35 17.82 -11.55
CA GLY A 47 1.00 16.77 -10.76
C GLY A 47 1.62 15.66 -11.63
N ILE A 48 1.52 14.43 -11.16
CA ILE A 48 1.99 13.22 -11.86
C ILE A 48 0.80 12.37 -12.36
N ARG A 49 -0.16 13.03 -12.97
CA ARG A 49 -1.45 12.44 -13.40
C ARG A 49 -1.29 11.17 -14.21
N SER A 50 -0.27 11.09 -15.08
CA SER A 50 -0.02 9.92 -15.92
C SER A 50 0.19 8.63 -15.11
N LEU A 51 0.83 8.70 -13.95
CA LEU A 51 0.98 7.56 -13.04
C LEU A 51 -0.39 7.06 -12.54
N TYR A 52 -1.27 7.98 -12.18
CA TYR A 52 -2.58 7.66 -11.61
C TYR A 52 -3.61 7.17 -12.63
N LEU A 53 -3.41 7.40 -13.93
CA LEU A 53 -4.31 6.88 -14.96
C LEU A 53 -4.42 5.36 -14.96
N TYR A 54 -3.33 4.68 -14.64
CA TYR A 54 -3.25 3.22 -14.60
C TYR A 54 -3.42 2.64 -13.20
N SER A 55 -3.20 3.44 -12.17
CA SER A 55 -3.30 2.99 -10.78
C SER A 55 -4.76 2.83 -10.38
N THR A 56 -5.13 1.64 -9.95
CA THR A 56 -6.51 1.31 -9.54
C THR A 56 -6.67 1.28 -8.02
N LEU A 57 -5.58 1.12 -7.29
CA LEU A 57 -5.58 1.11 -5.83
C LEU A 57 -4.70 2.23 -5.30
N LEU A 58 -5.24 3.03 -4.41
CA LEU A 58 -4.54 4.08 -3.68
C LEU A 58 -4.61 3.76 -2.19
N LEU A 59 -3.46 3.81 -1.50
CA LEU A 59 -3.36 3.58 -0.07
C LEU A 59 -2.77 4.81 0.62
N ALA A 60 -3.46 5.29 1.65
CA ALA A 60 -2.98 6.27 2.61
C ALA A 60 -2.83 5.53 3.95
N ILE A 61 -1.60 5.28 4.40
CA ILE A 61 -1.35 4.40 5.54
C ILE A 61 -0.30 4.97 6.49
N ASN A 62 -0.46 4.62 7.76
CA ASN A 62 0.56 4.73 8.78
C ASN A 62 0.53 3.47 9.67
N ARG A 63 1.36 3.42 10.70
CA ARG A 63 1.47 2.26 11.58
C ARG A 63 0.17 1.94 12.35
N GLN A 64 -0.72 2.93 12.56
CA GLN A 64 -1.90 2.82 13.44
C GLN A 64 -3.22 2.82 12.68
N GLU A 65 -3.25 3.36 11.47
CA GLU A 65 -4.47 3.49 10.68
C GLU A 65 -4.17 3.50 9.18
N GLY A 66 -5.23 3.36 8.38
CA GLY A 66 -5.13 3.40 6.94
C GLY A 66 -6.48 3.65 6.27
N SER A 67 -6.40 4.11 5.04
CA SER A 67 -7.54 4.27 4.14
C SER A 67 -7.16 3.88 2.73
N TYR A 68 -8.13 3.44 1.95
CA TYR A 68 -7.94 3.08 0.55
C TYR A 68 -9.01 3.71 -0.33
N ALA A 69 -8.68 3.88 -1.58
CA ALA A 69 -9.57 4.38 -2.62
C ALA A 69 -9.11 3.93 -4.01
N THR A 70 -9.87 4.31 -5.02
CA THR A 70 -9.42 4.29 -6.43
C THR A 70 -9.05 5.70 -6.89
N THR A 71 -8.43 5.79 -8.05
CA THR A 71 -8.14 7.09 -8.70
C THR A 71 -9.42 7.90 -8.87
N ALA A 72 -9.31 9.21 -8.70
CA ALA A 72 -10.38 10.21 -8.74
C ALA A 72 -11.43 10.13 -7.63
N THR A 73 -11.26 9.25 -6.63
CA THR A 73 -12.16 9.19 -5.47
C THR A 73 -11.99 10.44 -4.59
N PRO A 74 -13.06 11.24 -4.35
CA PRO A 74 -13.02 12.35 -3.41
C PRO A 74 -12.69 11.89 -2.00
N GLU A 75 -12.02 12.73 -1.21
CA GLU A 75 -11.56 12.43 0.15
C GLU A 75 -12.63 11.77 1.03
N LYS A 76 -13.84 12.31 1.03
CA LYS A 76 -14.98 11.83 1.86
C LYS A 76 -15.42 10.38 1.58
N PHE A 77 -14.97 9.79 0.45
CA PHE A 77 -15.30 8.43 0.05
C PHE A 77 -14.13 7.46 0.21
N TRP A 78 -13.01 7.90 0.76
CA TRP A 78 -11.95 7.00 1.15
C TRP A 78 -12.41 6.11 2.29
N ALA A 79 -12.18 4.80 2.16
CA ALA A 79 -12.71 3.80 3.07
C ALA A 79 -11.60 3.14 3.90
N ARG A 80 -11.99 2.61 5.05
CA ARG A 80 -11.12 1.75 5.86
C ARG A 80 -11.34 0.31 5.46
N TRP A 81 -10.26 -0.43 5.21
CA TRP A 81 -10.34 -1.86 4.96
C TRP A 81 -10.68 -2.61 6.24
N ARG A 82 -11.58 -3.57 6.13
CA ARG A 82 -11.89 -4.53 7.18
C ARG A 82 -12.03 -5.91 6.55
N GLU A 83 -11.14 -6.83 6.94
CA GLU A 83 -11.27 -8.22 6.54
C GLU A 83 -12.43 -8.84 7.30
N GLN A 84 -13.19 -9.70 6.61
CA GLN A 84 -14.30 -10.45 7.20
C GLN A 84 -13.92 -11.92 7.25
N PHE A 85 -14.26 -12.57 8.36
CA PHE A 85 -13.99 -13.98 8.59
C PHE A 85 -15.31 -14.71 8.83
N ALA A 86 -15.43 -15.94 8.31
CA ALA A 86 -16.59 -16.78 8.54
C ALA A 86 -16.69 -17.22 10.00
N ASP A 87 -15.55 -17.46 10.64
CA ASP A 87 -15.46 -17.90 12.01
C ASP A 87 -14.12 -17.50 12.69
N ARG A 88 -13.99 -17.85 13.99
CA ARG A 88 -12.79 -17.56 14.77
C ARG A 88 -11.55 -18.36 14.34
N GLU A 89 -11.74 -19.52 13.76
CA GLU A 89 -10.63 -20.36 13.30
C GLU A 89 -10.00 -19.76 12.04
N GLU A 90 -10.83 -19.26 11.14
CA GLU A 90 -10.35 -18.53 9.94
C GLU A 90 -9.60 -17.27 10.34
N GLU A 91 -10.14 -16.50 11.29
CA GLU A 91 -9.46 -15.32 11.82
C GLU A 91 -8.10 -15.66 12.46
N ALA A 92 -8.04 -16.75 13.23
CA ALA A 92 -6.81 -17.18 13.88
C ALA A 92 -5.75 -17.63 12.85
N ARG A 93 -6.14 -18.40 11.82
CA ARG A 93 -5.26 -18.81 10.72
C ARG A 93 -4.73 -17.60 9.94
N TYR A 94 -5.60 -16.65 9.64
CA TYR A 94 -5.24 -15.41 8.98
C TYR A 94 -4.21 -14.61 9.78
N ARG A 95 -4.43 -14.44 11.09
CA ARG A 95 -3.50 -13.70 11.96
C ARG A 95 -2.13 -14.39 12.03
N GLN A 96 -2.10 -15.70 12.16
CA GLN A 96 -0.87 -16.48 12.19
C GLN A 96 -0.10 -16.36 10.87
N GLU A 97 -0.79 -16.47 9.73
CA GLU A 97 -0.16 -16.37 8.42
C GLU A 97 0.38 -14.95 8.16
N ARG A 98 -0.38 -13.91 8.51
CA ARG A 98 0.08 -12.53 8.41
C ARG A 98 1.34 -12.30 9.27
N GLU A 99 1.34 -12.78 10.51
CA GLU A 99 2.49 -12.66 11.40
C GLU A 99 3.71 -13.41 10.83
N ARG A 100 3.51 -14.59 10.27
CA ARG A 100 4.55 -15.35 9.58
C ARG A 100 5.14 -14.55 8.41
N VAL A 101 4.30 -14.00 7.53
CA VAL A 101 4.74 -13.25 6.35
C VAL A 101 5.48 -11.97 6.74
N VAL A 102 4.99 -11.22 7.74
CA VAL A 102 5.64 -9.99 8.22
C VAL A 102 7.02 -10.26 8.81
N ASN A 103 7.21 -11.43 9.41
CA ASN A 103 8.47 -11.83 10.04
C ASN A 103 9.36 -12.71 9.13
N GLU A 104 8.96 -12.95 7.89
CA GLU A 104 9.77 -13.70 6.93
C GLU A 104 10.95 -12.85 6.45
N PRO A 105 12.20 -13.29 6.67
CA PRO A 105 13.37 -12.51 6.27
C PRO A 105 13.47 -12.33 4.76
N LEU A 106 13.62 -11.10 4.30
CA LEU A 106 13.94 -10.78 2.90
C LEU A 106 15.44 -11.01 2.64
N LEU A 107 15.83 -12.28 2.53
CA LEU A 107 17.22 -12.67 2.31
C LEU A 107 17.54 -12.99 0.84
N ASP A 108 16.64 -12.65 -0.07
CA ASP A 108 16.86 -12.93 -1.49
C ASP A 108 17.96 -12.02 -2.06
N ASP A 109 19.07 -12.61 -2.47
CA ASP A 109 20.18 -11.91 -3.11
C ASP A 109 19.75 -11.16 -4.38
N LYS A 110 18.68 -11.60 -5.04
CA LYS A 110 18.10 -10.90 -6.20
C LYS A 110 17.47 -9.57 -5.84
N LEU A 111 16.90 -9.44 -4.62
CA LEU A 111 16.32 -8.19 -4.14
C LEU A 111 17.39 -7.15 -3.81
N PHE A 112 18.46 -7.59 -3.17
CA PHE A 112 19.50 -6.67 -2.73
C PHE A 112 20.56 -6.44 -3.78
N GLY A 113 20.97 -7.45 -4.55
CA GLY A 113 21.95 -7.38 -5.62
C GLY A 113 23.15 -6.48 -5.32
N GLU A 114 23.91 -6.10 -6.33
CA GLU A 114 25.02 -5.16 -6.17
C GLU A 114 24.55 -3.73 -5.82
N ARG A 115 23.40 -3.31 -6.39
CA ARG A 115 22.91 -1.95 -6.24
C ARG A 115 22.38 -1.61 -4.84
N PHE A 116 21.75 -2.58 -4.16
CA PHE A 116 21.09 -2.39 -2.87
C PHE A 116 21.74 -3.19 -1.74
N GLY A 117 22.90 -3.80 -1.99
CA GLY A 117 23.61 -4.60 -0.98
C GLY A 117 23.92 -3.84 0.31
N TYR A 118 24.09 -2.52 0.23
CA TYR A 118 24.36 -1.68 1.39
C TYR A 118 23.20 -1.60 2.39
N VAL A 119 21.95 -1.84 1.96
CA VAL A 119 20.79 -1.83 2.86
C VAL A 119 20.53 -3.16 3.52
N ARG A 120 21.11 -4.27 3.02
CA ARG A 120 20.92 -5.63 3.53
C ARG A 120 21.11 -5.71 5.05
N ARG A 121 22.19 -5.11 5.55
CA ARG A 121 22.49 -5.10 6.99
C ARG A 121 21.36 -4.50 7.83
N ASN A 122 20.70 -3.45 7.34
CA ASN A 122 19.59 -2.83 8.07
C ASN A 122 18.41 -3.80 8.18
N PHE A 123 18.13 -4.57 7.13
CA PHE A 123 17.06 -5.59 7.16
C PHE A 123 17.43 -6.75 8.08
N GLU A 124 18.66 -7.23 8.04
CA GLU A 124 19.14 -8.27 8.97
C GLU A 124 19.00 -7.85 10.44
N GLU A 125 19.21 -6.56 10.75
CA GLU A 125 19.01 -6.05 12.09
C GLU A 125 17.55 -5.94 12.50
N LEU A 126 16.67 -5.54 11.57
CA LEU A 126 15.22 -5.47 11.81
C LEU A 126 14.62 -6.84 12.13
N TYR A 127 15.12 -7.91 11.52
CA TYR A 127 14.60 -9.27 11.70
C TYR A 127 15.22 -10.03 12.88
N LYS A 128 16.09 -9.41 13.69
CA LYS A 128 16.66 -10.07 14.89
C LYS A 128 15.61 -10.39 15.96
N GLN A 129 14.50 -9.65 15.97
CA GLN A 129 13.38 -9.89 16.87
C GLN A 129 12.08 -9.90 16.11
N PRO A 130 11.13 -10.80 16.45
CA PRO A 130 9.81 -10.79 15.83
C PRO A 130 9.11 -9.45 16.03
N VAL A 131 8.48 -8.98 14.96
CA VAL A 131 7.70 -7.73 14.95
C VAL A 131 6.22 -8.08 15.02
N THR A 132 5.48 -7.44 15.91
CA THR A 132 4.03 -7.52 15.90
C THR A 132 3.48 -6.75 14.72
N PRO A 133 2.68 -7.39 13.84
CA PRO A 133 2.09 -6.72 12.69
C PRO A 133 1.29 -5.49 13.08
N SER A 134 1.53 -4.39 12.40
CA SER A 134 0.82 -3.12 12.55
C SER A 134 -0.39 -3.04 11.59
N VAL A 135 -1.18 -1.97 11.70
CA VAL A 135 -2.25 -1.70 10.73
C VAL A 135 -1.70 -1.50 9.32
N GLN A 136 -0.53 -0.87 9.18
CA GLN A 136 0.15 -0.76 7.89
C GLN A 136 0.41 -2.14 7.26
N ASP A 137 0.93 -3.10 8.04
CA ASP A 137 1.20 -4.46 7.57
C ASP A 137 -0.11 -5.17 7.18
N GLU A 138 -1.19 -4.91 7.91
CA GLU A 138 -2.51 -5.43 7.58
C GLU A 138 -3.02 -4.93 6.22
N TYR A 139 -2.92 -3.63 5.93
CA TYR A 139 -3.30 -3.07 4.64
C TYR A 139 -2.45 -3.65 3.50
N LEU A 140 -1.14 -3.73 3.68
CA LEU A 140 -0.24 -4.30 2.67
C LEU A 140 -0.54 -5.79 2.43
N TYR A 141 -0.73 -6.56 3.49
CA TYR A 141 -1.05 -7.99 3.38
C TYR A 141 -2.40 -8.22 2.72
N ASN A 142 -3.43 -7.45 3.06
CA ASN A 142 -4.78 -7.64 2.54
C ASN A 142 -4.98 -7.14 1.12
N LEU A 143 -4.34 -6.05 0.74
CA LEU A 143 -4.65 -5.34 -0.50
C LEU A 143 -3.55 -5.46 -1.56
N CYS A 144 -2.30 -5.70 -1.15
CA CYS A 144 -1.16 -5.65 -2.06
C CYS A 144 -0.60 -7.02 -2.45
N ARG A 145 -1.09 -8.14 -1.89
CA ARG A 145 -0.71 -9.48 -2.40
C ARG A 145 -1.14 -9.62 -3.86
N PRO A 146 -0.32 -10.24 -4.72
CA PRO A 146 -0.59 -10.32 -6.15
C PRO A 146 -1.98 -10.83 -6.49
N GLU A 147 -2.42 -11.91 -5.84
CA GLU A 147 -3.73 -12.52 -6.07
C GLU A 147 -4.86 -11.58 -5.66
N ARG A 148 -4.75 -10.93 -4.52
CA ARG A 148 -5.76 -9.99 -4.02
C ARG A 148 -5.82 -8.73 -4.88
N LEU A 149 -4.67 -8.19 -5.24
CA LEU A 149 -4.60 -7.01 -6.11
C LEU A 149 -5.28 -7.27 -7.45
N LEU A 150 -5.03 -8.44 -8.06
CA LEU A 150 -5.68 -8.86 -9.30
C LEU A 150 -7.19 -9.08 -9.12
N GLN A 151 -7.62 -9.69 -8.01
CA GLN A 151 -9.04 -9.85 -7.68
C GLN A 151 -9.75 -8.50 -7.57
N LEU A 152 -9.15 -7.52 -6.89
CA LEU A 152 -9.70 -6.18 -6.75
C LEU A 152 -9.84 -5.49 -8.11
N MET A 153 -8.86 -5.63 -8.98
CA MET A 153 -8.90 -5.06 -10.32
C MET A 153 -9.96 -5.70 -11.22
N TYR A 154 -10.07 -7.03 -11.20
CA TYR A 154 -10.98 -7.78 -12.07
C TYR A 154 -12.42 -7.81 -11.59
N GLY A 155 -12.63 -7.96 -10.29
CA GLY A 155 -13.95 -8.26 -9.73
C GLY A 155 -14.61 -7.09 -8.99
N PHE A 156 -13.84 -6.11 -8.53
CA PHE A 156 -14.33 -5.07 -7.63
C PHE A 156 -14.13 -3.64 -8.14
N THR A 157 -13.53 -3.46 -9.32
CA THR A 157 -13.41 -2.14 -9.94
C THR A 157 -14.52 -1.97 -10.99
N LEU A 158 -15.40 -1.01 -10.75
CA LEU A 158 -16.45 -0.63 -11.70
C LEU A 158 -16.07 0.70 -12.36
N TYR A 159 -16.32 0.77 -13.65
CA TYR A 159 -16.14 2.00 -14.42
C TYR A 159 -17.53 2.48 -14.84
N ALA A 160 -17.93 3.66 -14.38
CA ALA A 160 -19.16 4.31 -14.79
C ALA A 160 -18.82 5.58 -15.56
N ASP A 161 -19.36 5.74 -16.77
CA ASP A 161 -19.18 6.93 -17.63
C ASP A 161 -17.72 7.38 -17.81
N GLY A 162 -16.80 6.44 -17.89
CA GLY A 162 -15.37 6.70 -18.01
C GLY A 162 -14.68 7.19 -16.74
N ILE A 163 -15.34 7.12 -15.61
CA ILE A 163 -14.80 7.40 -14.27
C ILE A 163 -14.54 6.07 -13.56
N LYS A 164 -13.35 5.97 -12.98
CA LYS A 164 -12.96 4.81 -12.14
C LYS A 164 -13.61 4.90 -10.77
#